data_bff74ad6c2083569ff9f215c7fdfa89a
#
_entry.id   bff74ad6c2083569ff9f215c7fdfa89a
#
_cell.length_a   1.000
_cell.length_b   1.000
_cell.length_c   1.000
_cell.angle_alpha   90.00
_cell.angle_beta   90.00
_cell.angle_gamma   90.00
#
_symmetry.space_group_name_H-M   'P 1'
#
loop_
_entity.id
_entity.type
_entity.pdbx_description
1 polymer ?
#
loop_
_entity_poly.entity_id
_entity_poly.type
_entity_poly.pdbx_seq_one_letter_code
_entity_poly.pdbx_strand_id
1 'polypeptide(L)'
;MANRFKEIRKGRKMTQQQVADLLGITRQAYNHYESERRKPDTNTLRAIADVFGCSIDELLDYAPANSYPVGKMSAVPILGSVRAGYNLLANEECEGYEMVDVSNAEEYFCLNVTGDSMEPEIHSGDLALVHRQSEVESGDLAVVLIEDEEATIKRVIKSGKDIVLQPFNSAYSVKVFSGKELNNLRILGKVVRTTRRW
;
A
#
# COMPACT_ATOMS: atom_id res chain seq x y z
N MET A 1 26.92 -3.70 15.21
CA MET A 1 26.15 -3.41 13.99
C MET A 1 26.88 -4.11 12.86
N ALA A 2 26.25 -5.10 12.26
CA ALA A 2 26.81 -5.78 11.10
C ALA A 2 26.68 -4.84 9.89
N ASN A 3 27.71 -4.81 9.02
CA ASN A 3 27.62 -4.04 7.79
C ASN A 3 27.28 -4.97 6.61
N ARG A 4 26.52 -4.46 5.65
CA ARG A 4 26.11 -5.19 4.45
C ARG A 4 27.03 -4.95 3.23
N PHE A 5 28.21 -4.37 3.44
CA PHE A 5 29.12 -4.01 2.35
C PHE A 5 29.42 -5.18 1.40
N LYS A 6 29.69 -6.36 1.96
CA LYS A 6 29.99 -7.57 1.20
C LYS A 6 28.80 -8.07 0.38
N GLU A 7 27.59 -8.02 0.96
CA GLU A 7 26.35 -8.45 0.29
C GLU A 7 26.03 -7.52 -0.87
N ILE A 8 26.02 -6.21 -0.62
CA ILE A 8 25.70 -5.19 -1.64
C ILE A 8 26.72 -5.24 -2.77
N ARG A 9 28.02 -5.31 -2.45
CA ARG A 9 29.07 -5.46 -3.46
C ARG A 9 28.86 -6.69 -4.35
N LYS A 10 28.58 -7.85 -3.74
CA LYS A 10 28.33 -9.09 -4.47
C LYS A 10 27.07 -9.02 -5.33
N GLY A 11 26.01 -8.43 -4.82
CA GLY A 11 24.77 -8.20 -5.57
C GLY A 11 25.00 -7.35 -6.83
N ARG A 12 25.97 -6.43 -6.78
CA ARG A 12 26.39 -5.59 -7.92
C ARG A 12 27.51 -6.22 -8.77
N LYS A 13 27.88 -7.46 -8.47
CA LYS A 13 28.92 -8.22 -9.21
C LYS A 13 30.28 -7.51 -9.24
N MET A 14 30.61 -6.72 -8.22
CA MET A 14 31.87 -5.99 -8.11
C MET A 14 32.91 -6.76 -7.29
N THR A 15 34.18 -6.61 -7.64
CA THR A 15 35.32 -7.09 -6.84
C THR A 15 35.68 -6.08 -5.77
N GLN A 16 36.36 -6.52 -4.70
CA GLN A 16 36.91 -5.60 -3.68
C GLN A 16 37.91 -4.59 -4.28
N GLN A 17 38.67 -4.99 -5.32
CA GLN A 17 39.60 -4.10 -6.00
C GLN A 17 38.85 -2.98 -6.72
N GLN A 18 37.82 -3.31 -7.49
CA GLN A 18 36.99 -2.31 -8.21
C GLN A 18 36.38 -1.28 -7.27
N VAL A 19 35.86 -1.73 -6.13
CA VAL A 19 35.29 -0.78 -5.15
C VAL A 19 36.39 0.09 -4.54
N ALA A 20 37.57 -0.50 -4.20
CA ALA A 20 38.68 0.24 -3.65
C ALA A 20 39.21 1.31 -4.63
N ASP A 21 39.29 0.98 -5.93
CA ASP A 21 39.74 1.89 -6.99
C ASP A 21 38.78 3.08 -7.12
N LEU A 22 37.45 2.82 -7.08
CA LEU A 22 36.44 3.87 -7.12
C LEU A 22 36.46 4.79 -5.89
N LEU A 23 36.83 4.25 -4.74
CA LEU A 23 36.94 4.99 -3.48
C LEU A 23 38.33 5.70 -3.33
N GLY A 24 39.26 5.46 -4.23
CA GLY A 24 40.62 6.00 -4.12
C GLY A 24 41.43 5.44 -2.93
N ILE A 25 41.13 4.21 -2.47
CA ILE A 25 41.77 3.56 -1.33
C ILE A 25 42.40 2.22 -1.74
N THR A 26 43.23 1.66 -0.87
CA THR A 26 43.81 0.33 -1.14
C THR A 26 42.75 -0.77 -0.95
N ARG A 27 42.86 -1.86 -1.71
CA ARG A 27 42.01 -3.06 -1.53
C ARG A 27 42.02 -3.56 -0.09
N GLN A 28 43.20 -3.49 0.57
CA GLN A 28 43.36 -3.93 1.95
C GLN A 28 42.56 -3.04 2.92
N ALA A 29 42.55 -1.72 2.70
CA ALA A 29 41.74 -0.79 3.49
C ALA A 29 40.27 -1.08 3.34
N TYR A 30 39.78 -1.28 2.10
CA TYR A 30 38.39 -1.65 1.85
C TYR A 30 38.02 -3.00 2.49
N ASN A 31 38.90 -4.01 2.39
CA ASN A 31 38.70 -5.32 3.04
C ASN A 31 38.56 -5.19 4.58
N HIS A 32 39.32 -4.28 5.20
CA HIS A 32 39.15 -4.02 6.64
C HIS A 32 37.80 -3.43 6.99
N TYR A 33 37.23 -2.58 6.13
CA TYR A 33 35.85 -2.08 6.30
C TYR A 33 34.81 -3.19 6.10
N GLU A 34 34.96 -4.00 5.03
CA GLU A 34 34.02 -5.10 4.73
C GLU A 34 34.05 -6.21 5.80
N SER A 35 35.21 -6.43 6.43
CA SER A 35 35.43 -7.41 7.51
C SER A 35 35.24 -6.85 8.92
N GLU A 36 34.79 -5.61 9.07
CA GLU A 36 34.58 -4.89 10.33
C GLU A 36 35.82 -4.73 11.22
N ARG A 37 37.01 -5.00 10.68
CA ARG A 37 38.27 -4.78 11.41
C ARG A 37 38.55 -3.30 11.64
N ARG A 38 38.02 -2.43 10.80
CA ARG A 38 38.10 -0.98 10.92
C ARG A 38 36.74 -0.37 10.54
N LYS A 39 36.32 0.62 11.30
CA LYS A 39 35.12 1.41 10.97
C LYS A 39 35.49 2.52 10.00
N PRO A 40 34.77 2.70 8.87
CA PRO A 40 34.96 3.86 8.01
C PRO A 40 34.43 5.12 8.74
N ASP A 41 35.02 6.27 8.44
CA ASP A 41 34.51 7.56 8.85
C ASP A 41 33.28 7.95 8.01
N THR A 42 32.59 9.03 8.41
CA THR A 42 31.37 9.47 7.76
C THR A 42 31.55 9.81 6.27
N ASN A 43 32.70 10.37 5.88
CA ASN A 43 32.97 10.70 4.49
C ASN A 43 33.20 9.43 3.66
N THR A 44 33.94 8.48 4.20
CA THR A 44 34.14 7.17 3.58
C THR A 44 32.83 6.39 3.47
N LEU A 45 31.95 6.45 4.48
CA LEU A 45 30.59 5.83 4.42
C LEU A 45 29.75 6.42 3.30
N ARG A 46 29.76 7.75 3.15
CA ARG A 46 29.06 8.42 2.04
C ARG A 46 29.59 7.98 0.69
N ALA A 47 30.92 7.98 0.52
CA ALA A 47 31.54 7.54 -0.73
C ALA A 47 31.20 6.08 -1.06
N ILE A 48 31.15 5.17 -0.07
CA ILE A 48 30.72 3.79 -0.27
C ILE A 48 29.24 3.72 -0.68
N ALA A 49 28.37 4.52 -0.04
CA ALA A 49 26.97 4.62 -0.38
C ALA A 49 26.75 5.09 -1.83
N ASP A 50 27.50 6.13 -2.24
CA ASP A 50 27.47 6.68 -3.61
C ASP A 50 27.95 5.63 -4.64
N VAL A 51 29.06 4.94 -4.38
CA VAL A 51 29.58 3.86 -5.26
C VAL A 51 28.55 2.74 -5.40
N PHE A 52 27.85 2.43 -4.34
CA PHE A 52 26.81 1.39 -4.37
C PHE A 52 25.43 1.93 -4.75
N GLY A 53 25.21 3.27 -4.83
CA GLY A 53 23.92 3.88 -5.10
C GLY A 53 22.84 3.41 -4.14
N CYS A 54 23.14 3.40 -2.85
CA CYS A 54 22.26 3.02 -1.75
C CYS A 54 22.37 4.02 -0.59
N SER A 55 21.47 3.95 0.39
CA SER A 55 21.55 4.79 1.57
C SER A 55 22.61 4.28 2.57
N ILE A 56 23.08 5.17 3.46
CA ILE A 56 23.98 4.76 4.56
C ILE A 56 23.27 3.80 5.51
N ASP A 57 21.97 3.99 5.73
CA ASP A 57 21.14 3.09 6.57
C ASP A 57 21.11 1.68 5.99
N GLU A 58 20.97 1.56 4.67
CA GLU A 58 21.04 0.26 3.97
C GLU A 58 22.41 -0.39 4.07
N LEU A 59 23.49 0.41 4.02
CA LEU A 59 24.86 -0.07 4.21
C LEU A 59 25.11 -0.64 5.60
N LEU A 60 24.52 -0.04 6.61
CA LEU A 60 24.76 -0.37 8.03
C LEU A 60 23.72 -1.33 8.60
N ASP A 61 22.79 -1.82 7.77
CA ASP A 61 21.64 -2.61 8.22
C ASP A 61 20.90 -1.91 9.39
N TYR A 62 20.85 -0.59 9.30
CA TYR A 62 20.23 0.25 10.32
C TYR A 62 18.79 0.53 9.93
N ALA A 63 17.85 -0.22 10.50
CA ALA A 63 16.46 0.19 10.54
C ALA A 63 16.27 1.00 11.83
N PRO A 64 16.11 2.34 11.78
CA PRO A 64 15.75 3.10 12.97
C PRO A 64 14.45 2.53 13.53
N ALA A 65 14.39 2.39 14.87
CA ALA A 65 13.23 1.79 15.57
C ALA A 65 11.88 2.48 15.26
N ASN A 66 11.93 3.63 14.59
CA ASN A 66 10.79 4.41 14.09
C ASN A 66 10.85 4.63 12.56
N SER A 67 11.69 3.93 11.81
CA SER A 67 11.52 3.90 10.37
C SER A 67 10.29 3.04 10.08
N TYR A 68 9.18 3.69 9.88
CA TYR A 68 8.20 3.12 8.98
C TYR A 68 8.97 2.83 7.69
N PRO A 69 8.96 1.59 7.15
CA PRO A 69 9.47 1.39 5.81
C PRO A 69 8.79 2.46 4.97
N VAL A 70 9.58 3.35 4.37
CA VAL A 70 9.05 4.21 3.31
C VAL A 70 8.73 3.21 2.20
N GLY A 71 7.55 2.63 2.30
CA GLY A 71 7.03 1.72 1.33
C GLY A 71 7.10 2.45 0.00
N LYS A 72 7.36 1.72 -1.03
CA LYS A 72 7.39 2.27 -2.39
C LYS A 72 6.03 2.91 -2.64
N MET A 73 5.98 4.25 -2.55
CA MET A 73 4.76 4.99 -2.84
C MET A 73 4.33 4.67 -4.26
N SER A 74 3.14 4.18 -4.39
CA SER A 74 2.55 3.79 -5.67
C SER A 74 1.38 4.71 -5.98
N ALA A 75 1.25 5.12 -7.24
CA ALA A 75 0.11 5.90 -7.70
C ALA A 75 -1.10 4.98 -7.86
N VAL A 76 -2.11 5.16 -7.01
CA VAL A 76 -3.37 4.42 -7.03
C VAL A 76 -4.46 5.30 -7.64
N PRO A 77 -5.22 4.83 -8.64
CA PRO A 77 -6.23 5.65 -9.31
C PRO A 77 -7.39 6.00 -8.36
N ILE A 78 -7.87 7.23 -8.47
CA ILE A 78 -9.11 7.69 -7.83
C ILE A 78 -10.22 7.55 -8.86
N LEU A 79 -11.23 6.74 -8.55
CA LEU A 79 -12.37 6.49 -9.42
C LEU A 79 -13.52 7.42 -9.03
N GLY A 80 -14.14 8.09 -10.00
CA GLY A 80 -15.24 9.02 -9.76
C GLY A 80 -16.53 8.31 -9.38
N SER A 81 -16.94 7.35 -10.19
CA SER A 81 -18.12 6.51 -9.90
C SER A 81 -17.87 5.08 -10.37
N VAL A 82 -18.32 4.11 -9.60
CA VAL A 82 -18.24 2.70 -9.96
C VAL A 82 -19.63 2.17 -10.21
N ARG A 83 -19.93 1.83 -11.48
CA ARG A 83 -21.21 1.25 -11.90
C ARG A 83 -21.02 -0.14 -12.48
N ALA A 84 -22.07 -0.93 -12.50
CA ALA A 84 -22.03 -2.27 -13.08
C ALA A 84 -21.94 -2.29 -14.60
N GLY A 85 -21.42 -3.40 -15.11
CA GLY A 85 -21.33 -3.68 -16.54
C GLY A 85 -20.05 -3.22 -17.20
N TYR A 86 -19.18 -2.51 -16.49
CA TYR A 86 -17.87 -2.12 -16.99
C TYR A 86 -16.78 -2.99 -16.39
N ASN A 87 -15.87 -3.43 -17.26
CA ASN A 87 -14.61 -4.00 -16.80
C ASN A 87 -13.93 -2.94 -15.94
N LEU A 88 -13.74 -3.18 -14.64
CA LEU A 88 -13.16 -2.25 -13.65
C LEU A 88 -11.81 -1.61 -14.08
N LEU A 89 -11.31 -1.92 -15.27
CA LEU A 89 -10.04 -1.46 -15.82
C LEU A 89 -10.16 -0.68 -17.14
N ALA A 90 -11.32 -0.66 -17.80
CA ALA A 90 -11.37 -0.19 -19.19
C ALA A 90 -12.11 1.15 -19.43
N ASN A 91 -13.02 1.58 -18.54
CA ASN A 91 -13.89 2.75 -18.77
C ASN A 91 -14.20 3.56 -17.50
N GLU A 92 -13.44 3.42 -16.43
CA GLU A 92 -13.66 4.24 -15.24
C GLU A 92 -13.09 5.63 -15.49
N GLU A 93 -13.89 6.65 -15.25
CA GLU A 93 -13.42 8.02 -15.20
C GLU A 93 -12.45 8.16 -14.03
N CYS A 94 -11.15 8.07 -14.34
CA CYS A 94 -10.09 8.31 -13.38
C CYS A 94 -10.03 9.82 -13.13
N GLU A 95 -10.42 10.25 -11.93
CA GLU A 95 -10.38 11.66 -11.52
C GLU A 95 -8.97 12.11 -11.12
N GLY A 96 -8.03 11.17 -10.96
CA GLY A 96 -6.66 11.45 -10.55
C GLY A 96 -5.99 10.25 -9.89
N TYR A 97 -4.88 10.51 -9.21
CA TYR A 97 -4.11 9.48 -8.51
C TYR A 97 -3.77 9.93 -7.10
N GLU A 98 -3.80 8.99 -6.16
CA GLU A 98 -3.33 9.16 -4.80
C GLU A 98 -2.03 8.38 -4.61
N MET A 99 -1.03 9.02 -4.00
CA MET A 99 0.23 8.35 -3.66
C MET A 99 0.06 7.57 -2.36
N VAL A 100 0.12 6.24 -2.46
CA VAL A 100 -0.17 5.33 -1.34
C VAL A 100 0.99 4.36 -1.13
N ASP A 101 1.27 4.06 0.14
CA ASP A 101 2.26 3.07 0.54
C ASP A 101 1.68 1.65 0.37
N VAL A 102 1.69 1.17 -0.87
CA VAL A 102 1.28 -0.18 -1.24
C VAL A 102 2.27 -0.78 -2.24
N SER A 103 2.48 -2.08 -2.14
CA SER A 103 3.47 -2.78 -2.99
C SER A 103 2.98 -2.99 -4.43
N ASN A 104 1.67 -3.15 -4.63
CA ASN A 104 1.05 -3.45 -5.91
C ASN A 104 -0.17 -2.55 -6.14
N ALA A 105 0.02 -1.42 -6.82
CA ALA A 105 -1.03 -0.43 -7.05
C ALA A 105 -2.22 -0.97 -7.84
N GLU A 106 -2.00 -1.98 -8.69
CA GLU A 106 -3.05 -2.58 -9.55
C GLU A 106 -4.13 -3.31 -8.73
N GLU A 107 -3.77 -3.74 -7.52
CA GLU A 107 -4.70 -4.38 -6.58
C GLU A 107 -5.55 -3.38 -5.80
N TYR A 108 -5.35 -2.07 -6.01
CA TYR A 108 -6.03 -1.03 -5.26
C TYR A 108 -6.72 -0.02 -6.17
N PHE A 109 -7.67 0.68 -5.61
CA PHE A 109 -8.26 1.91 -6.14
C PHE A 109 -8.72 2.80 -4.99
N CYS A 110 -8.90 4.07 -5.25
CA CYS A 110 -9.46 5.02 -4.31
C CYS A 110 -10.85 5.46 -4.76
N LEU A 111 -11.72 5.77 -3.81
CA LEU A 111 -13.04 6.37 -4.04
C LEU A 111 -13.22 7.61 -3.19
N ASN A 112 -13.78 8.66 -3.76
CA ASN A 112 -14.30 9.78 -3.00
C ASN A 112 -15.63 9.34 -2.35
N VAL A 113 -15.69 9.46 -1.02
CA VAL A 113 -16.89 9.09 -0.26
C VAL A 113 -17.95 10.19 -0.46
N THR A 114 -19.17 9.80 -0.83
CA THR A 114 -20.33 10.67 -0.94
C THR A 114 -21.43 10.18 -0.02
N GLY A 115 -22.17 11.11 0.58
CA GLY A 115 -23.24 10.80 1.53
C GLY A 115 -22.73 10.54 2.94
N ASP A 116 -23.67 10.34 3.86
CA ASP A 116 -23.46 10.30 5.31
C ASP A 116 -23.84 8.95 5.95
N SER A 117 -24.11 7.93 5.14
CA SER A 117 -24.58 6.62 5.65
C SER A 117 -23.53 5.88 6.52
N MET A 118 -22.27 6.28 6.45
CA MET A 118 -21.18 5.70 7.22
C MET A 118 -20.66 6.65 8.32
N GLU A 119 -21.36 7.75 8.59
CA GLU A 119 -21.05 8.62 9.72
C GLU A 119 -21.39 7.95 11.05
N PRO A 120 -20.67 8.29 12.13
CA PRO A 120 -19.62 9.30 12.22
C PRO A 120 -18.19 8.80 11.84
N GLU A 121 -18.04 7.54 11.46
CA GLU A 121 -16.72 6.93 11.23
C GLU A 121 -16.10 7.39 9.90
N ILE A 122 -16.91 7.47 8.84
CA ILE A 122 -16.50 7.90 7.51
C ILE A 122 -17.43 9.02 7.06
N HIS A 123 -16.85 10.14 6.64
CA HIS A 123 -17.61 11.33 6.27
C HIS A 123 -17.61 11.55 4.76
N SER A 124 -18.62 12.25 4.31
CA SER A 124 -18.62 12.77 2.94
C SER A 124 -17.38 13.64 2.69
N GLY A 125 -16.69 13.40 1.57
CA GLY A 125 -15.42 14.03 1.22
C GLY A 125 -14.18 13.26 1.65
N ASP A 126 -14.30 12.23 2.49
CA ASP A 126 -13.18 11.34 2.80
C ASP A 126 -12.75 10.56 1.54
N LEU A 127 -11.48 10.21 1.46
CA LEU A 127 -10.95 9.31 0.44
C LEU A 127 -10.80 7.91 1.01
N ALA A 128 -11.48 6.93 0.40
CA ALA A 128 -11.39 5.53 0.78
C ALA A 128 -10.38 4.79 -0.12
N LEU A 129 -9.35 4.16 0.45
CA LEU A 129 -8.47 3.24 -0.22
C LEU A 129 -9.07 1.83 -0.14
N VAL A 130 -9.24 1.20 -1.29
CA VAL A 130 -9.93 -0.08 -1.45
C VAL A 130 -8.99 -1.11 -2.07
N HIS A 131 -8.84 -2.25 -1.41
CA HIS A 131 -8.17 -3.42 -1.98
C HIS A 131 -9.19 -4.23 -2.80
N ARG A 132 -8.89 -4.47 -4.07
CA ARG A 132 -9.75 -5.22 -5.02
C ARG A 132 -9.84 -6.67 -4.59
N GLN A 133 -11.02 -7.11 -4.22
CA GLN A 133 -11.31 -8.51 -3.88
C GLN A 133 -12.81 -8.75 -3.90
N SER A 134 -13.22 -9.97 -4.27
CA SER A 134 -14.62 -10.36 -4.35
C SER A 134 -15.19 -10.90 -3.03
N GLU A 135 -14.36 -11.08 -2.02
CA GLU A 135 -14.75 -11.61 -0.71
C GLU A 135 -14.15 -10.76 0.41
N VAL A 136 -14.89 -10.65 1.51
CA VAL A 136 -14.47 -9.96 2.73
C VAL A 136 -14.87 -10.78 3.96
N GLU A 137 -14.25 -10.53 5.09
CA GLU A 137 -14.62 -11.14 6.36
C GLU A 137 -15.82 -10.43 7.00
N SER A 138 -16.53 -11.16 7.89
CA SER A 138 -17.63 -10.56 8.67
C SER A 138 -17.11 -9.46 9.57
N GLY A 139 -17.67 -8.27 9.42
CA GLY A 139 -17.26 -7.05 10.14
C GLY A 139 -16.40 -6.10 9.30
N ASP A 140 -15.92 -6.53 8.15
CA ASP A 140 -15.14 -5.67 7.24
C ASP A 140 -16.01 -4.56 6.62
N LEU A 141 -15.35 -3.44 6.32
CA LEU A 141 -15.89 -2.39 5.46
C LEU A 141 -15.60 -2.73 4.01
N ALA A 142 -16.62 -2.73 3.19
CA ALA A 142 -16.50 -3.06 1.78
C ALA A 142 -17.22 -2.07 0.87
N VAL A 143 -16.66 -1.90 -0.31
CA VAL A 143 -17.36 -1.30 -1.43
C VAL A 143 -18.21 -2.39 -2.06
N VAL A 144 -19.51 -2.19 -2.07
CA VAL A 144 -20.48 -3.14 -2.59
C VAL A 144 -21.35 -2.50 -3.67
N LEU A 145 -21.70 -3.28 -4.66
CA LEU A 145 -22.62 -2.91 -5.72
C LEU A 145 -23.92 -3.69 -5.52
N ILE A 146 -25.04 -2.98 -5.52
CA ILE A 146 -26.37 -3.53 -5.32
C ILE A 146 -27.16 -3.34 -6.62
N GLU A 147 -27.74 -4.43 -7.14
CA GLU A 147 -28.57 -4.43 -8.36
C GLU A 147 -27.90 -3.78 -9.58
N ASP A 148 -26.56 -3.85 -9.59
CA ASP A 148 -25.75 -3.26 -10.64
C ASP A 148 -25.92 -1.73 -10.80
N GLU A 149 -26.37 -1.05 -9.77
CA GLU A 149 -26.46 0.40 -9.72
C GLU A 149 -25.14 1.05 -9.25
N GLU A 150 -25.20 2.02 -8.37
CA GLU A 150 -24.06 2.74 -7.84
C GLU A 150 -23.41 2.01 -6.67
N ALA A 151 -22.08 2.01 -6.64
CA ALA A 151 -21.30 1.41 -5.56
C ALA A 151 -21.47 2.19 -4.24
N THR A 152 -21.58 1.48 -3.13
CA THR A 152 -21.70 2.07 -1.79
C THR A 152 -20.76 1.40 -0.80
N ILE A 153 -20.31 2.13 0.23
CA ILE A 153 -19.55 1.57 1.34
C ILE A 153 -20.50 1.14 2.45
N LYS A 154 -20.34 -0.10 2.92
CA LYS A 154 -21.11 -0.63 4.05
C LYS A 154 -20.22 -1.58 4.87
N ARG A 155 -20.61 -1.77 6.14
CA ARG A 155 -20.08 -2.85 6.94
C ARG A 155 -20.79 -4.14 6.53
N VAL A 156 -19.99 -5.14 6.13
CA VAL A 156 -20.52 -6.45 5.73
C VAL A 156 -20.54 -7.37 6.94
N ILE A 157 -21.70 -7.96 7.24
CA ILE A 157 -21.85 -8.96 8.28
C ILE A 157 -22.35 -10.25 7.63
N LYS A 158 -21.63 -11.34 7.83
CA LYS A 158 -22.04 -12.67 7.37
C LYS A 158 -22.80 -13.39 8.48
N SER A 159 -24.03 -13.78 8.24
CA SER A 159 -24.89 -14.51 9.18
C SER A 159 -25.39 -15.79 8.52
N GLY A 160 -24.68 -16.89 8.73
CA GLY A 160 -24.98 -18.15 8.06
C GLY A 160 -24.80 -18.04 6.55
N LYS A 161 -25.92 -18.10 5.80
CA LYS A 161 -25.92 -17.94 4.34
C LYS A 161 -26.32 -16.52 3.90
N ASP A 162 -26.65 -15.64 4.83
CA ASP A 162 -27.12 -14.31 4.54
C ASP A 162 -25.98 -13.28 4.65
N ILE A 163 -26.07 -12.23 3.85
CA ILE A 163 -25.19 -11.07 3.93
C ILE A 163 -26.00 -9.88 4.39
N VAL A 164 -25.54 -9.24 5.45
CA VAL A 164 -26.13 -8.04 6.02
C VAL A 164 -25.22 -6.85 5.70
N LEU A 165 -25.77 -5.84 5.06
CA LEU A 165 -25.11 -4.56 4.84
C LEU A 165 -25.55 -3.56 5.89
N GLN A 166 -24.64 -3.23 6.79
CA GLN A 166 -24.92 -2.34 7.90
C GLN A 166 -24.30 -0.96 7.67
N PRO A 167 -25.07 0.12 7.64
CA PRO A 167 -24.56 1.48 7.77
C PRO A 167 -24.08 1.74 9.20
N PHE A 168 -23.20 2.71 9.40
CA PHE A 168 -22.88 3.19 10.76
C PHE A 168 -23.89 4.23 11.22
N ASN A 169 -24.41 5.03 10.30
CA ASN A 169 -25.45 6.02 10.61
C ASN A 169 -26.79 5.33 10.85
N SER A 170 -27.33 5.45 12.06
CA SER A 170 -28.60 4.83 12.47
C SER A 170 -29.82 5.39 11.76
N ALA A 171 -29.69 6.51 11.05
CA ALA A 171 -30.78 7.05 10.19
C ALA A 171 -31.03 6.19 8.94
N TYR A 172 -30.09 5.30 8.61
CA TYR A 172 -30.19 4.40 7.45
C TYR A 172 -30.52 2.98 7.88
N SER A 173 -31.40 2.34 7.13
CA SER A 173 -31.81 0.96 7.43
C SER A 173 -30.74 -0.06 7.02
N VAL A 174 -30.62 -1.11 7.79
CA VAL A 174 -29.83 -2.31 7.47
C VAL A 174 -30.51 -3.04 6.30
N LYS A 175 -29.71 -3.50 5.33
CA LYS A 175 -30.21 -4.34 4.22
C LYS A 175 -29.70 -5.77 4.41
N VAL A 176 -30.61 -6.75 4.23
CA VAL A 176 -30.29 -8.18 4.34
C VAL A 176 -30.51 -8.82 2.97
N PHE A 177 -29.53 -9.57 2.52
CA PHE A 177 -29.55 -10.30 1.24
C PHE A 177 -29.52 -11.80 1.53
N SER A 178 -30.54 -12.51 1.08
CA SER A 178 -30.73 -13.93 1.32
C SER A 178 -31.03 -14.69 0.03
N GLY A 179 -30.59 -15.93 -0.07
CA GLY A 179 -30.93 -16.82 -1.18
C GLY A 179 -30.63 -16.22 -2.56
N LYS A 180 -31.68 -15.97 -3.38
CA LYS A 180 -31.52 -15.43 -4.73
C LYS A 180 -31.11 -13.96 -4.77
N GLU A 181 -31.39 -13.20 -3.72
CA GLU A 181 -31.04 -11.78 -3.63
C GLU A 181 -29.51 -11.56 -3.53
N LEU A 182 -28.78 -12.58 -3.09
CA LEU A 182 -27.31 -12.56 -3.09
C LEU A 182 -26.72 -12.36 -4.49
N ASN A 183 -27.45 -12.76 -5.55
CA ASN A 183 -27.01 -12.54 -6.93
C ASN A 183 -27.03 -11.05 -7.33
N ASN A 184 -27.78 -10.23 -6.59
CA ASN A 184 -27.88 -8.79 -6.81
C ASN A 184 -26.82 -7.99 -6.02
N LEU A 185 -25.97 -8.71 -5.25
CA LEU A 185 -24.93 -8.11 -4.44
C LEU A 185 -23.56 -8.53 -4.97
N ARG A 186 -22.71 -7.55 -5.26
CA ARG A 186 -21.33 -7.80 -5.66
C ARG A 186 -20.37 -6.99 -4.81
N ILE A 187 -19.38 -7.67 -4.22
CA ILE A 187 -18.30 -7.03 -3.49
C ILE A 187 -17.23 -6.62 -4.50
N LEU A 188 -16.83 -5.36 -4.50
CA LEU A 188 -15.82 -4.80 -5.37
C LEU A 188 -14.45 -4.75 -4.69
N GLY A 189 -14.43 -4.63 -3.36
CA GLY A 189 -13.20 -4.63 -2.60
C GLY A 189 -13.42 -4.30 -1.12
N LYS A 190 -12.37 -4.51 -0.35
CA LYS A 190 -12.29 -4.19 1.08
C LYS A 190 -11.73 -2.78 1.26
N VAL A 191 -12.40 -1.95 2.04
CA VAL A 191 -11.86 -0.65 2.47
C VAL A 191 -10.76 -0.91 3.50
N VAL A 192 -9.54 -0.53 3.17
CA VAL A 192 -8.36 -0.76 4.03
C VAL A 192 -7.93 0.49 4.78
N ARG A 193 -8.28 1.66 4.27
CA ARG A 193 -8.00 2.95 4.91
C ARG A 193 -8.95 4.02 4.41
N THR A 194 -9.29 4.96 5.27
CA THR A 194 -9.93 6.23 4.89
C THR A 194 -9.03 7.39 5.31
N THR A 195 -9.00 8.43 4.48
CA THR A 195 -8.21 9.64 4.73
C THR A 195 -9.12 10.84 4.63
N ARG A 196 -9.20 11.62 5.71
CA ARG A 196 -9.97 12.88 5.72
C ARG A 196 -9.18 13.96 5.00
N ARG A 197 -9.82 14.61 4.04
CA ARG A 197 -9.29 15.78 3.36
C ARG A 197 -9.95 17.02 3.97
N TRP A 198 -9.13 18.00 4.39
CA TRP A 198 -9.54 19.26 5.01
C TRP A 198 -9.54 20.39 3.98
#